data_4189c56766b6ed543b397d638a8dc26f
#
_entry.id   4189c56766b6ed543b397d638a8dc26f
#
_cell.length_a   1.000
_cell.length_b   1.000
_cell.length_c   1.000
_cell.angle_alpha   90.00
_cell.angle_beta   90.00
_cell.angle_gamma   90.00
#
_symmetry.space_group_name_H-M   'P 1'
#
loop_
_entity.id
_entity.type
_entity.pdbx_description
1 polymer ?
#
loop_
_entity_poly.entity_id
_entity_poly.type
_entity_poly.pdbx_seq_one_letter_code
_entity_poly.pdbx_strand_id
1 'polypeptide(L)'
;MEKINKNLIFVDTNSNLSSLNVSNEQLLSTIVFSFNIHTHKQLEEKGISHKVAEDFLSLDDHQKIFDQTVSFWNWYEKSEVFKKLEFENTNLLSVLDTAELHQIIIRELYVFLAMKRILEKYQPQQIITSNHFGNMLKSLTANTDIKIETTIESTHEFSIPWNQFLIKFNLGKIPLSLRISRNSYDRIRNFLESFIGKIFNLWPDKKNSSKLILFVEFDPSQYSNLIEQLSQHGSNLLFLNRRRTAIWNMKSLKLLQKYNCKITSPHNLLTNNEIINCQKSSDDLLKKIEEIWSKERKTLEEIFSIENYSFWFSINDVLLETFRSRIHEYTLLVKFSKKLLQTFNLKSIVTLNTMGETEKTILKQNKNKINSILLEHGASDYLPKISRYDVTSGYRNFTDKIAVWSQYQKDYLINVRGISEERIFVTGSPRHDSFFDVIKQEKNLQKTILITIPAIPEMNFISDTNSYIELEHLLKKLFSIIKNS
;
A
#
# COMPACT_ATOMS: atom_id res chain seq x y z
N MET A 1 -35.80 24.66 12.01
CA MET A 1 -34.64 24.76 11.10
C MET A 1 -35.20 24.98 9.71
N GLU A 2 -34.98 26.16 9.12
CA GLU A 2 -35.35 26.41 7.73
C GLU A 2 -34.62 25.43 6.82
N LYS A 3 -35.37 24.67 6.03
CA LYS A 3 -34.83 23.86 4.92
C LYS A 3 -34.26 24.83 3.90
N ILE A 4 -32.98 25.10 3.99
CA ILE A 4 -32.28 25.86 2.95
C ILE A 4 -32.06 24.86 1.80
N ASN A 5 -32.98 24.87 0.82
CA ASN A 5 -32.86 24.13 -0.44
C ASN A 5 -31.65 24.68 -1.22
N LYS A 6 -30.47 24.19 -0.94
CA LYS A 6 -29.23 24.60 -1.60
C LYS A 6 -28.81 23.55 -2.61
N ASN A 7 -28.37 24.01 -3.76
CA ASN A 7 -27.65 23.17 -4.69
C ASN A 7 -26.23 22.90 -4.17
N LEU A 8 -25.70 21.71 -4.41
CA LEU A 8 -24.34 21.36 -4.03
C LEU A 8 -23.50 21.11 -5.28
N ILE A 9 -22.20 21.45 -5.18
CA ILE A 9 -21.20 21.09 -6.18
C ILE A 9 -20.13 20.26 -5.48
N PHE A 10 -19.92 19.04 -5.98
CA PHE A 10 -18.87 18.15 -5.50
C PHE A 10 -17.74 18.09 -6.52
N VAL A 11 -16.54 18.50 -6.10
CA VAL A 11 -15.38 18.59 -6.99
C VAL A 11 -14.37 17.50 -6.61
N ASP A 12 -14.08 16.61 -7.56
CA ASP A 12 -13.08 15.55 -7.40
C ASP A 12 -11.67 16.00 -7.83
N THR A 13 -10.68 15.13 -7.63
CA THR A 13 -9.24 15.42 -7.82
C THR A 13 -8.89 15.88 -9.24
N ASN A 14 -9.59 15.38 -10.24
CA ASN A 14 -9.30 15.56 -11.66
C ASN A 14 -10.35 16.40 -12.37
N SER A 15 -11.19 17.09 -11.61
CA SER A 15 -12.22 17.96 -12.16
C SER A 15 -11.62 19.13 -12.92
N ASN A 16 -12.05 19.32 -14.15
CA ASN A 16 -11.74 20.51 -14.90
C ASN A 16 -12.59 21.67 -14.38
N LEU A 17 -12.03 22.48 -13.48
CA LEU A 17 -12.74 23.63 -12.90
C LEU A 17 -13.13 24.69 -13.93
N SER A 18 -12.59 24.65 -15.16
CA SER A 18 -13.02 25.53 -16.25
C SER A 18 -14.36 25.10 -16.86
N SER A 19 -14.74 23.85 -16.67
CA SER A 19 -16.07 23.34 -17.08
C SER A 19 -17.17 23.65 -16.06
N LEU A 20 -16.83 24.22 -14.90
CA LEU A 20 -17.78 24.79 -13.95
C LEU A 20 -18.41 26.06 -14.55
N ASN A 21 -19.28 25.89 -15.57
CA ASN A 21 -20.10 26.97 -16.13
C ASN A 21 -21.20 27.40 -15.14
N VAL A 22 -20.82 27.71 -13.92
CA VAL A 22 -21.76 28.21 -12.92
C VAL A 22 -21.66 29.75 -12.94
N SER A 23 -22.74 30.41 -13.26
CA SER A 23 -22.79 31.86 -13.21
C SER A 23 -22.54 32.36 -11.80
N ASN A 24 -21.98 33.57 -11.65
CA ASN A 24 -21.73 34.16 -10.33
C ASN A 24 -22.99 34.18 -9.44
N GLU A 25 -24.17 34.33 -10.02
CA GLU A 25 -25.46 34.30 -9.32
C GLU A 25 -25.79 32.88 -8.81
N GLN A 26 -25.48 31.84 -9.59
CA GLN A 26 -25.66 30.44 -9.17
C GLN A 26 -24.67 30.04 -8.09
N LEU A 27 -23.44 30.56 -8.12
CA LEU A 27 -22.47 30.32 -7.05
C LEU A 27 -22.91 30.88 -5.69
N LEU A 28 -23.67 31.99 -5.67
CA LEU A 28 -24.21 32.58 -4.43
C LEU A 28 -25.26 31.70 -3.74
N SER A 29 -25.97 30.85 -4.50
CA SER A 29 -26.99 29.93 -3.99
C SER A 29 -26.50 28.48 -3.82
N THR A 30 -25.24 28.19 -4.15
CA THR A 30 -24.67 26.87 -4.22
C THR A 30 -23.50 26.73 -3.22
N ILE A 31 -23.37 25.55 -2.60
CA ILE A 31 -22.22 25.24 -1.74
C ILE A 31 -21.29 24.30 -2.52
N VAL A 32 -20.03 24.71 -2.64
CA VAL A 32 -18.96 23.91 -3.26
C VAL A 32 -18.23 23.10 -2.18
N PHE A 33 -17.91 21.85 -2.47
CA PHE A 33 -17.14 20.95 -1.60
C PHE A 33 -15.90 20.43 -2.31
N SER A 34 -14.75 20.52 -1.63
CA SER A 34 -13.51 19.84 -2.00
C SER A 34 -13.38 18.53 -1.22
N PHE A 35 -12.90 17.48 -1.88
CA PHE A 35 -12.74 16.15 -1.27
C PHE A 35 -11.29 15.73 -1.06
N ASN A 36 -10.33 16.60 -1.37
CA ASN A 36 -8.90 16.37 -1.14
C ASN A 36 -8.13 17.69 -1.18
N ILE A 37 -6.88 17.64 -0.72
CA ILE A 37 -6.01 18.82 -0.62
C ILE A 37 -5.72 19.48 -1.98
N HIS A 38 -5.59 18.68 -3.06
CA HIS A 38 -5.32 19.22 -4.38
C HIS A 38 -6.47 20.08 -4.89
N THR A 39 -7.70 19.55 -4.79
CA THR A 39 -8.92 20.28 -5.15
C THR A 39 -9.12 21.52 -4.26
N HIS A 40 -8.84 21.39 -2.97
CA HIS A 40 -8.89 22.50 -2.03
C HIS A 40 -7.99 23.66 -2.52
N LYS A 41 -6.71 23.38 -2.80
CA LYS A 41 -5.77 24.39 -3.30
C LYS A 41 -6.19 24.99 -4.65
N GLN A 42 -6.68 24.18 -5.57
CA GLN A 42 -7.17 24.69 -6.87
C GLN A 42 -8.34 25.65 -6.72
N LEU A 43 -9.27 25.36 -5.80
CA LEU A 43 -10.41 26.24 -5.53
C LEU A 43 -9.97 27.55 -4.84
N GLU A 44 -9.01 27.48 -3.90
CA GLU A 44 -8.41 28.66 -3.27
C GLU A 44 -7.71 29.55 -4.30
N GLU A 45 -6.87 28.99 -5.17
CA GLU A 45 -6.17 29.72 -6.23
C GLU A 45 -7.11 30.45 -7.19
N LYS A 46 -8.31 29.88 -7.42
CA LYS A 46 -9.37 30.52 -8.22
C LYS A 46 -10.28 31.46 -7.43
N GLY A 47 -10.05 31.62 -6.12
CA GLY A 47 -10.90 32.46 -5.27
C GLY A 47 -12.33 31.92 -5.07
N ILE A 48 -12.56 30.61 -5.30
CA ILE A 48 -13.87 29.98 -5.15
C ILE A 48 -14.09 29.60 -3.69
N SER A 49 -15.10 30.21 -3.06
CA SER A 49 -15.50 29.84 -1.69
C SER A 49 -16.02 28.41 -1.65
N HIS A 50 -15.47 27.60 -0.77
CA HIS A 50 -15.81 26.18 -0.66
C HIS A 50 -15.67 25.67 0.77
N LYS A 51 -16.14 24.45 1.00
CA LYS A 51 -15.98 23.69 2.25
C LYS A 51 -15.16 22.45 2.00
N VAL A 52 -14.40 22.04 2.99
CA VAL A 52 -13.68 20.76 2.97
C VAL A 52 -14.65 19.66 3.39
N ALA A 53 -14.80 18.63 2.56
CA ALA A 53 -15.75 17.54 2.82
C ALA A 53 -15.42 16.76 4.09
N GLU A 54 -14.16 16.73 4.46
CA GLU A 54 -13.63 16.10 5.66
C GLU A 54 -14.18 16.69 6.97
N ASP A 55 -14.50 17.98 7.01
CA ASP A 55 -15.10 18.65 8.17
C ASP A 55 -16.46 18.06 8.58
N PHE A 56 -17.02 17.20 7.75
CA PHE A 56 -18.30 16.54 7.98
C PHE A 56 -18.14 15.15 8.58
N LEU A 57 -16.93 14.64 8.71
CA LEU A 57 -16.63 13.36 9.35
C LEU A 57 -16.29 13.57 10.82
N SER A 58 -16.93 12.80 11.67
CA SER A 58 -16.60 12.73 13.10
C SER A 58 -15.39 11.82 13.34
N LEU A 59 -14.82 11.88 14.55
CA LEU A 59 -13.77 10.92 14.95
C LEU A 59 -14.27 9.46 14.90
N ASP A 60 -15.55 9.23 15.16
CA ASP A 60 -16.14 7.91 15.07
C ASP A 60 -16.29 7.45 13.60
N ASP A 61 -16.55 8.38 12.68
CA ASP A 61 -16.55 8.08 11.25
C ASP A 61 -15.16 7.67 10.77
N HIS A 62 -14.12 8.38 11.18
CA HIS A 62 -12.72 8.01 10.86
C HIS A 62 -12.38 6.60 11.37
N GLN A 63 -12.75 6.27 12.62
CA GLN A 63 -12.53 4.94 13.16
C GLN A 63 -13.32 3.88 12.37
N LYS A 64 -14.59 4.15 12.07
CA LYS A 64 -15.45 3.26 11.28
C LYS A 64 -14.88 3.00 9.89
N ILE A 65 -14.39 4.03 9.19
CA ILE A 65 -13.74 3.90 7.89
C ILE A 65 -12.54 2.96 7.98
N PHE A 66 -11.67 3.15 8.98
CA PHE A 66 -10.50 2.32 9.15
C PHE A 66 -10.86 0.85 9.45
N ASP A 67 -11.72 0.61 10.43
CA ASP A 67 -12.13 -0.73 10.84
C ASP A 67 -12.80 -1.48 9.69
N GLN A 68 -13.65 -0.78 8.94
CA GLN A 68 -14.31 -1.33 7.77
C GLN A 68 -13.28 -1.66 6.67
N THR A 69 -12.31 -0.77 6.43
CA THR A 69 -11.25 -1.03 5.44
C THR A 69 -10.43 -2.26 5.81
N VAL A 70 -10.06 -2.42 7.09
CA VAL A 70 -9.35 -3.61 7.58
C VAL A 70 -10.20 -4.87 7.38
N SER A 71 -11.51 -4.80 7.57
CA SER A 71 -12.43 -5.93 7.37
C SER A 71 -12.47 -6.43 5.92
N PHE A 72 -12.07 -5.59 4.95
CA PHE A 72 -12.01 -5.94 3.53
C PHE A 72 -10.69 -6.58 3.10
N TRP A 73 -9.67 -6.64 3.93
CA TRP A 73 -8.39 -7.23 3.52
C TRP A 73 -8.50 -8.67 3.02
N ASN A 74 -9.50 -9.42 3.55
CA ASN A 74 -9.79 -10.78 3.15
C ASN A 74 -11.21 -10.90 2.53
N TRP A 75 -11.64 -9.87 1.79
CA TRP A 75 -12.98 -9.81 1.20
C TRP A 75 -13.34 -11.04 0.34
N TYR A 76 -12.36 -11.61 -0.34
CA TYR A 76 -12.50 -12.80 -1.18
C TYR A 76 -12.88 -14.07 -0.38
N GLU A 77 -12.73 -14.08 0.93
CA GLU A 77 -13.14 -15.18 1.80
C GLU A 77 -14.63 -15.11 2.17
N LYS A 78 -15.29 -13.97 1.93
CA LYS A 78 -16.70 -13.75 2.27
C LYS A 78 -17.69 -14.48 1.35
N SER A 79 -17.23 -15.07 0.22
CA SER A 79 -18.07 -15.83 -0.70
C SER A 79 -17.33 -16.99 -1.34
N GLU A 80 -18.02 -18.13 -1.44
CA GLU A 80 -17.50 -19.35 -2.10
C GLU A 80 -17.22 -19.16 -3.59
N VAL A 81 -17.88 -18.20 -4.23
CA VAL A 81 -17.70 -17.88 -5.65
C VAL A 81 -16.23 -17.60 -5.98
N PHE A 82 -15.50 -16.93 -5.07
CA PHE A 82 -14.10 -16.57 -5.29
C PHE A 82 -13.11 -17.76 -5.20
N LYS A 83 -13.55 -18.92 -4.68
CA LYS A 83 -12.73 -20.16 -4.71
C LYS A 83 -12.41 -20.62 -6.13
N LYS A 84 -13.21 -20.25 -7.12
CA LYS A 84 -12.96 -20.53 -8.55
C LYS A 84 -11.67 -19.87 -9.07
N LEU A 85 -11.11 -18.91 -8.32
CA LEU A 85 -9.88 -18.18 -8.65
C LEU A 85 -8.64 -18.75 -7.97
N GLU A 86 -8.71 -19.99 -7.51
CA GLU A 86 -7.55 -20.69 -6.96
C GLU A 86 -6.59 -21.14 -8.05
N PHE A 87 -5.31 -20.87 -7.82
CA PHE A 87 -4.20 -21.38 -8.61
C PHE A 87 -3.15 -21.96 -7.66
N GLU A 88 -2.77 -23.23 -7.87
CA GLU A 88 -1.81 -23.93 -7.02
C GLU A 88 -2.13 -23.81 -5.50
N ASN A 89 -3.41 -23.94 -5.14
CA ASN A 89 -3.95 -23.78 -3.78
C ASN A 89 -3.77 -22.37 -3.17
N THR A 90 -3.66 -21.36 -3.99
CA THR A 90 -3.69 -19.96 -3.56
C THR A 90 -4.78 -19.22 -4.33
N ASN A 91 -5.70 -18.59 -3.62
CA ASN A 91 -6.66 -17.69 -4.24
C ASN A 91 -5.91 -16.46 -4.76
N LEU A 92 -5.97 -16.17 -6.05
CA LEU A 92 -5.20 -15.08 -6.67
C LEU A 92 -5.63 -13.68 -6.19
N LEU A 93 -6.87 -13.51 -5.75
CA LEU A 93 -7.31 -12.25 -5.16
C LEU A 93 -6.55 -11.94 -3.85
N SER A 94 -6.07 -12.99 -3.17
CA SER A 94 -5.30 -12.84 -1.93
C SER A 94 -3.86 -12.38 -2.14
N VAL A 95 -3.36 -12.40 -3.38
CA VAL A 95 -1.97 -12.04 -3.69
C VAL A 95 -1.76 -10.52 -3.69
N LEU A 96 -2.79 -9.76 -4.08
CA LEU A 96 -2.74 -8.30 -4.09
C LEU A 96 -2.20 -7.77 -2.76
N ASP A 97 -1.20 -6.88 -2.82
CA ASP A 97 -0.61 -6.25 -1.63
C ASP A 97 -1.71 -5.64 -0.75
N THR A 98 -1.68 -5.98 0.54
CA THR A 98 -2.72 -5.55 1.48
C THR A 98 -2.70 -4.04 1.70
N ALA A 99 -1.50 -3.41 1.70
CA ALA A 99 -1.41 -1.97 1.85
C ALA A 99 -1.96 -1.24 0.62
N GLU A 100 -1.75 -1.79 -0.58
CA GLU A 100 -2.32 -1.22 -1.81
C GLU A 100 -3.85 -1.35 -1.83
N LEU A 101 -4.37 -2.54 -1.49
CA LEU A 101 -5.81 -2.75 -1.34
C LEU A 101 -6.41 -1.79 -0.30
N HIS A 102 -5.72 -1.62 0.83
CA HIS A 102 -6.13 -0.69 1.87
C HIS A 102 -6.24 0.74 1.35
N GLN A 103 -5.23 1.22 0.59
CA GLN A 103 -5.24 2.56 0.00
C GLN A 103 -6.38 2.76 -1.01
N ILE A 104 -6.68 1.75 -1.84
CA ILE A 104 -7.80 1.79 -2.77
C ILE A 104 -9.12 1.97 -2.01
N ILE A 105 -9.33 1.13 -0.99
CA ILE A 105 -10.62 1.08 -0.28
C ILE A 105 -10.79 2.30 0.62
N ILE A 106 -9.79 2.66 1.43
CA ILE A 106 -9.94 3.72 2.44
C ILE A 106 -10.22 5.07 1.80
N ARG A 107 -9.56 5.38 0.67
CA ARG A 107 -9.77 6.62 -0.07
C ARG A 107 -11.21 6.76 -0.53
N GLU A 108 -11.73 5.70 -1.14
CA GLU A 108 -13.10 5.72 -1.67
C GLU A 108 -14.16 5.71 -0.56
N LEU A 109 -13.94 4.93 0.51
CA LEU A 109 -14.80 4.94 1.70
C LEU A 109 -14.87 6.30 2.37
N TYR A 110 -13.73 6.99 2.43
CA TYR A 110 -13.62 8.31 3.02
C TYR A 110 -14.50 9.32 2.26
N VAL A 111 -14.32 9.36 0.94
CA VAL A 111 -15.13 10.22 0.05
C VAL A 111 -16.61 9.86 0.16
N PHE A 112 -16.92 8.57 0.11
CA PHE A 112 -18.30 8.05 0.15
C PHE A 112 -19.01 8.43 1.46
N LEU A 113 -18.35 8.24 2.60
CA LEU A 113 -18.96 8.56 3.89
C LEU A 113 -19.08 10.07 4.10
N ALA A 114 -18.10 10.86 3.65
CA ALA A 114 -18.19 12.33 3.67
C ALA A 114 -19.38 12.83 2.84
N MET A 115 -19.57 12.28 1.62
CA MET A 115 -20.76 12.59 0.81
C MET A 115 -22.05 12.29 1.57
N LYS A 116 -22.13 11.09 2.20
CA LYS A 116 -23.31 10.71 2.97
C LYS A 116 -23.61 11.70 4.10
N ARG A 117 -22.61 12.09 4.90
CA ARG A 117 -22.78 13.08 5.98
C ARG A 117 -23.21 14.46 5.46
N ILE A 118 -22.66 14.87 4.31
CA ILE A 118 -23.07 16.12 3.66
C ILE A 118 -24.53 16.06 3.22
N LEU A 119 -24.97 14.95 2.58
CA LEU A 119 -26.35 14.76 2.16
C LEU A 119 -27.31 14.76 3.35
N GLU A 120 -26.98 14.08 4.44
CA GLU A 120 -27.78 14.06 5.68
C GLU A 120 -27.96 15.47 6.25
N LYS A 121 -26.91 16.31 6.21
CA LYS A 121 -26.93 17.66 6.77
C LYS A 121 -27.67 18.65 5.91
N TYR A 122 -27.47 18.62 4.58
CA TYR A 122 -27.97 19.67 3.68
C TYR A 122 -29.26 19.31 2.98
N GLN A 123 -29.56 18.03 2.79
CA GLN A 123 -30.77 17.55 2.07
C GLN A 123 -30.98 18.32 0.75
N PRO A 124 -30.00 18.32 -0.18
CA PRO A 124 -30.06 19.15 -1.39
C PRO A 124 -31.15 18.68 -2.35
N GLN A 125 -31.59 19.58 -3.21
CA GLN A 125 -32.45 19.20 -4.35
C GLN A 125 -31.63 18.75 -5.55
N GLN A 126 -30.45 19.33 -5.72
CA GLN A 126 -29.58 19.06 -6.87
C GLN A 126 -28.12 19.00 -6.47
N ILE A 127 -27.39 18.10 -7.10
CA ILE A 127 -25.93 17.96 -6.96
C ILE A 127 -25.31 18.00 -8.35
N ILE A 128 -24.33 18.87 -8.55
CA ILE A 128 -23.52 18.97 -9.76
C ILE A 128 -22.16 18.35 -9.44
N THR A 129 -21.69 17.41 -10.27
CA THR A 129 -20.47 16.70 -9.99
C THR A 129 -19.86 16.05 -11.25
N SER A 130 -18.75 15.30 -11.08
CA SER A 130 -18.16 14.46 -12.12
C SER A 130 -18.90 13.12 -12.26
N ASN A 131 -18.66 12.41 -13.36
CA ASN A 131 -19.20 11.07 -13.59
C ASN A 131 -18.80 10.09 -12.48
N HIS A 132 -17.56 10.17 -11.99
CA HIS A 132 -17.07 9.30 -10.92
C HIS A 132 -17.85 9.50 -9.62
N PHE A 133 -17.96 10.72 -9.15
CA PHE A 133 -18.75 11.05 -7.96
C PHE A 133 -20.24 10.84 -8.16
N GLY A 134 -20.74 11.06 -9.39
CA GLY A 134 -22.12 10.74 -9.75
C GLY A 134 -22.44 9.25 -9.58
N ASN A 135 -21.49 8.37 -9.92
CA ASN A 135 -21.64 6.93 -9.69
C ASN A 135 -21.65 6.56 -8.19
N MET A 136 -20.82 7.21 -7.37
CA MET A 136 -20.85 7.04 -5.91
C MET A 136 -22.19 7.46 -5.30
N LEU A 137 -22.72 8.58 -5.77
CA LEU A 137 -23.98 9.13 -5.27
C LEU A 137 -25.21 8.27 -5.59
N LYS A 138 -25.18 7.46 -6.66
CA LYS A 138 -26.31 6.62 -7.06
C LYS A 138 -26.84 5.73 -5.94
N SER A 139 -25.95 5.13 -5.15
CA SER A 139 -26.38 4.29 -4.03
C SER A 139 -26.90 5.10 -2.84
N LEU A 140 -26.35 6.29 -2.61
CA LEU A 140 -26.74 7.19 -1.51
C LEU A 140 -28.09 7.89 -1.78
N THR A 141 -28.44 8.07 -3.05
CA THR A 141 -29.63 8.83 -3.46
C THR A 141 -30.74 7.96 -4.05
N ALA A 142 -30.56 6.62 -4.06
CA ALA A 142 -31.50 5.69 -4.70
C ALA A 142 -32.97 5.82 -4.23
N ASN A 143 -33.17 6.26 -3.01
CA ASN A 143 -34.49 6.44 -2.38
C ASN A 143 -34.81 7.93 -2.08
N THR A 144 -34.25 8.86 -2.87
CA THR A 144 -34.43 10.30 -2.68
C THR A 144 -34.78 10.96 -4.00
N ASP A 145 -35.37 12.15 -3.94
CA ASP A 145 -35.69 12.98 -5.13
C ASP A 145 -34.52 13.88 -5.55
N ILE A 146 -33.29 13.61 -5.10
CA ILE A 146 -32.12 14.42 -5.39
C ILE A 146 -31.71 14.24 -6.85
N LYS A 147 -31.69 15.36 -7.59
CA LYS A 147 -31.22 15.38 -8.99
C LYS A 147 -29.68 15.40 -9.03
N ILE A 148 -29.06 14.44 -9.71
CA ILE A 148 -27.61 14.41 -9.93
C ILE A 148 -27.33 14.85 -11.39
N GLU A 149 -26.50 15.88 -11.54
CA GLU A 149 -26.00 16.35 -12.84
C GLU A 149 -24.50 16.11 -12.93
N THR A 150 -24.08 15.32 -13.93
CA THR A 150 -22.66 14.97 -14.14
C THR A 150 -22.07 15.80 -15.27
N THR A 151 -22.00 17.11 -15.07
CA THR A 151 -21.54 18.08 -16.08
C THR A 151 -20.07 18.49 -15.89
N ILE A 152 -19.44 18.12 -14.76
CA ILE A 152 -18.04 18.41 -14.51
C ILE A 152 -17.19 17.41 -15.27
N GLU A 153 -16.46 17.90 -16.26
CA GLU A 153 -15.47 17.07 -16.96
C GLU A 153 -14.38 16.68 -15.96
N SER A 154 -14.10 15.41 -15.88
CA SER A 154 -13.02 14.87 -15.06
C SER A 154 -12.19 13.93 -15.91
N THR A 155 -10.89 14.16 -15.98
CA THR A 155 -9.92 13.22 -16.54
C THR A 155 -9.63 12.15 -15.51
N HIS A 156 -10.62 11.35 -15.17
CA HIS A 156 -10.43 10.27 -14.22
C HIS A 156 -9.60 9.15 -14.87
N GLU A 157 -8.30 9.36 -14.97
CA GLU A 157 -7.39 8.23 -15.12
C GLU A 157 -7.38 7.49 -13.78
N PHE A 158 -7.90 6.27 -13.78
CA PHE A 158 -7.75 5.37 -12.63
C PHE A 158 -6.26 5.21 -12.34
N SER A 159 -5.76 5.96 -11.39
CA SER A 159 -4.41 5.77 -10.90
C SER A 159 -4.41 4.51 -10.04
N ILE A 160 -4.09 3.37 -10.67
CA ILE A 160 -3.84 2.15 -9.91
C ILE A 160 -2.60 2.41 -9.07
N PRO A 161 -2.72 2.35 -7.73
CA PRO A 161 -1.56 2.48 -6.88
C PRO A 161 -0.45 1.54 -7.34
N TRP A 162 0.80 1.98 -7.26
CA TRP A 162 2.00 1.19 -7.57
C TRP A 162 2.12 0.61 -9.00
N ASN A 163 1.34 1.11 -9.95
CA ASN A 163 1.54 0.81 -11.37
C ASN A 163 2.65 1.65 -12.01
N GLN A 164 3.10 2.69 -11.31
CA GLN A 164 4.20 3.53 -11.73
C GLN A 164 5.25 3.64 -10.63
N PHE A 165 6.52 3.53 -11.00
CA PHE A 165 7.65 3.74 -10.11
C PHE A 165 8.34 5.05 -10.43
N LEU A 166 8.59 5.86 -9.40
CA LEU A 166 9.40 7.06 -9.50
C LEU A 166 10.85 6.72 -9.11
N ILE A 167 11.71 6.61 -10.10
CA ILE A 167 13.15 6.41 -9.87
C ILE A 167 13.80 7.78 -9.74
N LYS A 168 14.35 8.09 -8.56
CA LYS A 168 15.12 9.29 -8.30
C LYS A 168 16.61 8.95 -8.33
N PHE A 169 17.38 9.69 -9.09
CA PHE A 169 18.83 9.55 -9.14
C PHE A 169 19.50 10.91 -9.36
N ASN A 170 20.77 11.01 -8.98
CA ASN A 170 21.54 12.24 -9.16
C ASN A 170 22.54 12.04 -10.29
N LEU A 171 22.49 12.92 -11.28
CA LEU A 171 23.55 13.04 -12.29
C LEU A 171 24.47 14.19 -11.88
N GLY A 172 25.53 13.87 -11.13
CA GLY A 172 26.35 14.87 -10.46
C GLY A 172 25.56 15.64 -9.39
N LYS A 173 25.38 16.95 -9.57
CA LYS A 173 24.59 17.81 -8.68
C LYS A 173 23.11 17.97 -9.12
N ILE A 174 22.73 17.40 -10.26
CA ILE A 174 21.39 17.56 -10.83
C ILE A 174 20.51 16.39 -10.36
N PRO A 175 19.43 16.63 -9.56
CA PRO A 175 18.48 15.61 -9.24
C PRO A 175 17.57 15.33 -10.45
N LEU A 176 17.49 14.08 -10.85
CA LEU A 176 16.62 13.62 -11.92
C LEU A 176 15.60 12.64 -11.38
N SER A 177 14.42 12.66 -11.96
CA SER A 177 13.37 11.68 -11.66
C SER A 177 12.78 11.13 -12.94
N LEU A 178 12.62 9.81 -12.99
CA LEU A 178 12.03 9.11 -14.11
C LEU A 178 10.84 8.30 -13.62
N ARG A 179 9.66 8.51 -14.23
CA ARG A 179 8.49 7.67 -14.01
C ARG A 179 8.48 6.54 -15.02
N ILE A 180 8.44 5.33 -14.56
CA ILE A 180 8.37 4.13 -15.40
C ILE A 180 7.21 3.24 -14.96
N SER A 181 6.59 2.55 -15.90
CA SER A 181 5.54 1.58 -15.60
C SER A 181 6.09 0.38 -14.82
N ARG A 182 5.27 -0.28 -14.02
CA ARG A 182 5.61 -1.50 -13.30
C ARG A 182 6.21 -2.57 -14.23
N ASN A 183 5.58 -2.81 -15.38
CA ASN A 183 6.07 -3.77 -16.36
C ASN A 183 7.46 -3.43 -16.92
N SER A 184 7.73 -2.15 -17.17
CA SER A 184 9.05 -1.70 -17.63
C SER A 184 10.10 -1.84 -16.54
N TYR A 185 9.74 -1.50 -15.29
CA TYR A 185 10.61 -1.70 -14.14
C TYR A 185 10.97 -3.18 -13.97
N ASP A 186 10.00 -4.09 -14.03
CA ASP A 186 10.22 -5.52 -13.87
C ASP A 186 11.12 -6.09 -14.96
N ARG A 187 10.97 -5.65 -16.21
CA ARG A 187 11.87 -6.06 -17.30
C ARG A 187 13.30 -5.63 -17.05
N ILE A 188 13.51 -4.37 -16.65
CA ILE A 188 14.86 -3.83 -16.35
C ILE A 188 15.46 -4.58 -15.17
N ARG A 189 14.70 -4.75 -14.09
CA ARG A 189 15.15 -5.49 -12.90
C ARG A 189 15.56 -6.92 -13.24
N ASN A 190 14.70 -7.66 -13.94
CA ASN A 190 14.96 -9.05 -14.29
C ASN A 190 16.19 -9.19 -15.19
N PHE A 191 16.39 -8.25 -16.13
CA PHE A 191 17.60 -8.21 -16.96
C PHE A 191 18.84 -7.97 -16.10
N LEU A 192 18.83 -6.96 -15.23
CA LEU A 192 19.96 -6.64 -14.36
C LEU A 192 20.28 -7.80 -13.39
N GLU A 193 19.28 -8.39 -12.76
CA GLU A 193 19.49 -9.54 -11.87
C GLU A 193 20.06 -10.75 -12.61
N SER A 194 19.56 -11.05 -13.81
CA SER A 194 20.07 -12.16 -14.61
C SER A 194 21.52 -11.93 -15.03
N PHE A 195 21.83 -10.74 -15.52
CA PHE A 195 23.17 -10.38 -16.00
C PHE A 195 24.18 -10.35 -14.85
N ILE A 196 23.92 -9.57 -13.82
CA ILE A 196 24.82 -9.41 -12.66
C ILE A 196 24.91 -10.70 -11.86
N GLY A 197 23.78 -11.37 -11.62
CA GLY A 197 23.73 -12.64 -10.90
C GLY A 197 24.59 -13.72 -11.56
N LYS A 198 24.65 -13.76 -12.90
CA LYS A 198 25.50 -14.67 -13.64
C LYS A 198 26.98 -14.31 -13.56
N ILE A 199 27.33 -13.04 -13.79
CA ILE A 199 28.72 -12.54 -13.78
C ILE A 199 29.36 -12.76 -12.40
N PHE A 200 28.63 -12.48 -11.33
CA PHE A 200 29.15 -12.53 -9.96
C PHE A 200 28.80 -13.83 -9.23
N ASN A 201 28.32 -14.84 -9.94
CA ASN A 201 27.95 -16.15 -9.37
C ASN A 201 27.04 -16.06 -8.13
N LEU A 202 26.01 -15.20 -8.21
CA LEU A 202 25.08 -14.98 -7.10
C LEU A 202 23.90 -15.98 -7.11
N TRP A 203 23.79 -16.83 -8.12
CA TRP A 203 22.73 -17.85 -8.18
C TRP A 203 23.02 -19.00 -7.21
N PRO A 204 22.00 -19.49 -6.50
CA PRO A 204 22.16 -20.64 -5.63
C PRO A 204 22.37 -21.91 -6.46
N ASP A 205 23.25 -22.81 -6.02
CA ASP A 205 23.37 -24.14 -6.59
C ASP A 205 22.16 -24.99 -6.15
N LYS A 206 21.37 -25.45 -7.11
CA LYS A 206 20.18 -26.29 -6.86
C LYS A 206 20.53 -27.67 -6.28
N LYS A 207 21.77 -28.11 -6.42
CA LYS A 207 22.26 -29.40 -5.89
C LYS A 207 22.84 -29.29 -4.49
N ASN A 208 23.05 -28.08 -3.99
CA ASN A 208 23.63 -27.86 -2.68
C ASN A 208 22.60 -28.18 -1.58
N SER A 209 22.89 -29.17 -0.74
CA SER A 209 22.07 -29.58 0.39
C SER A 209 22.18 -28.69 1.62
N SER A 210 23.02 -27.64 1.58
CA SER A 210 23.21 -26.74 2.72
C SER A 210 21.90 -26.05 3.09
N LYS A 211 21.67 -25.90 4.41
CA LYS A 211 20.51 -25.18 4.93
C LYS A 211 20.64 -23.68 4.64
N LEU A 212 19.61 -23.10 4.05
CA LEU A 212 19.55 -21.68 3.68
C LEU A 212 18.55 -20.91 4.59
N ILE A 213 18.85 -19.66 4.86
CA ILE A 213 17.89 -18.70 5.43
C ILE A 213 17.40 -17.83 4.28
N LEU A 214 16.09 -17.84 4.03
CA LEU A 214 15.47 -17.03 2.99
C LEU A 214 15.08 -15.64 3.55
N PHE A 215 15.66 -14.59 2.98
CA PHE A 215 15.29 -13.21 3.24
C PHE A 215 14.38 -12.71 2.11
N VAL A 216 13.18 -12.23 2.49
CA VAL A 216 12.16 -11.76 1.53
C VAL A 216 12.05 -10.25 1.59
N GLU A 217 12.32 -9.57 0.47
CA GLU A 217 12.25 -8.11 0.29
C GLU A 217 13.20 -7.28 1.20
N PHE A 218 14.40 -7.82 1.49
CA PHE A 218 15.42 -7.11 2.25
C PHE A 218 16.38 -6.31 1.36
N ASP A 219 16.69 -5.08 1.76
CA ASP A 219 17.81 -4.33 1.21
C ASP A 219 19.11 -4.73 1.95
N PRO A 220 20.04 -5.46 1.31
CA PRO A 220 21.23 -5.94 1.99
C PRO A 220 22.07 -4.83 2.62
N SER A 221 22.09 -3.64 2.00
CA SER A 221 22.89 -2.51 2.50
C SER A 221 22.40 -1.94 3.83
N GLN A 222 21.10 -2.10 4.13
CA GLN A 222 20.50 -1.65 5.39
C GLN A 222 20.65 -2.65 6.52
N TYR A 223 20.88 -3.93 6.19
CA TYR A 223 20.99 -5.02 7.14
C TYR A 223 22.41 -5.64 7.14
N SER A 224 23.43 -4.83 6.83
CA SER A 224 24.81 -5.30 6.68
C SER A 224 25.33 -6.04 7.91
N ASN A 225 25.10 -5.52 9.11
CA ASN A 225 25.54 -6.13 10.36
C ASN A 225 24.85 -7.47 10.63
N LEU A 226 23.54 -7.56 10.38
CA LEU A 226 22.79 -8.82 10.49
C LEU A 226 23.34 -9.88 9.53
N ILE A 227 23.60 -9.51 8.28
CA ILE A 227 24.17 -10.41 7.26
C ILE A 227 25.55 -10.90 7.69
N GLU A 228 26.39 -9.99 8.17
CA GLU A 228 27.73 -10.32 8.66
C GLU A 228 27.68 -11.32 9.81
N GLN A 229 26.91 -11.03 10.85
CA GLN A 229 26.77 -11.89 12.02
C GLN A 229 26.26 -13.29 11.65
N LEU A 230 25.19 -13.37 10.83
CA LEU A 230 24.65 -14.66 10.39
C LEU A 230 25.67 -15.46 9.57
N SER A 231 26.43 -14.79 8.70
CA SER A 231 27.47 -15.44 7.89
C SER A 231 28.62 -15.92 8.72
N GLN A 232 29.08 -15.14 9.72
CA GLN A 232 30.12 -15.56 10.69
C GLN A 232 29.71 -16.78 11.51
N HIS A 233 28.38 -16.93 11.77
CA HIS A 233 27.83 -18.13 12.42
C HIS A 233 27.53 -19.27 11.43
N GLY A 234 28.10 -19.24 10.24
CA GLY A 234 28.01 -20.32 9.25
C GLY A 234 26.64 -20.43 8.55
N SER A 235 25.81 -19.41 8.61
CA SER A 235 24.53 -19.41 7.92
C SER A 235 24.68 -19.04 6.44
N ASN A 236 24.07 -19.81 5.54
CA ASN A 236 23.98 -19.47 4.13
C ASN A 236 22.69 -18.66 3.86
N LEU A 237 22.83 -17.54 3.18
CA LEU A 237 21.71 -16.58 2.99
C LEU A 237 21.25 -16.56 1.53
N LEU A 238 19.93 -16.60 1.35
CA LEU A 238 19.26 -16.51 0.06
C LEU A 238 18.31 -15.31 0.07
N PHE A 239 18.44 -14.40 -0.90
CA PHE A 239 17.60 -13.20 -1.01
C PHE A 239 16.59 -13.34 -2.14
N LEU A 240 15.34 -13.02 -1.85
CA LEU A 240 14.24 -12.88 -2.80
C LEU A 240 13.69 -11.48 -2.74
N ASN A 241 13.94 -10.71 -3.77
CA ASN A 241 13.51 -9.32 -3.84
C ASN A 241 12.80 -9.06 -5.17
N ARG A 242 11.54 -8.63 -5.14
CA ARG A 242 10.75 -8.27 -6.33
C ARG A 242 10.47 -6.78 -6.41
N ARG A 243 10.21 -6.12 -5.28
CA ARG A 243 9.95 -4.67 -5.24
C ARG A 243 11.22 -3.86 -5.53
N ARG A 244 12.34 -4.23 -4.92
CA ARG A 244 13.63 -3.59 -5.13
C ARG A 244 14.72 -4.65 -5.15
N THR A 245 15.44 -4.75 -6.27
CA THR A 245 16.48 -5.78 -6.39
C THR A 245 17.51 -5.76 -5.25
N ALA A 246 17.93 -6.93 -4.79
CA ALA A 246 18.97 -7.06 -3.76
C ALA A 246 20.34 -6.48 -4.19
N ILE A 247 20.54 -6.30 -5.49
CA ILE A 247 21.77 -5.74 -6.11
C ILE A 247 21.56 -4.28 -6.56
N TRP A 248 20.71 -3.54 -5.87
CA TRP A 248 20.33 -2.17 -6.22
C TRP A 248 21.51 -1.19 -6.35
N ASN A 249 22.57 -1.39 -5.58
CA ASN A 249 23.76 -0.54 -5.59
C ASN A 249 25.04 -1.34 -5.35
N MET A 250 26.18 -0.70 -5.61
CA MET A 250 27.50 -1.34 -5.46
C MET A 250 27.80 -1.79 -4.01
N LYS A 251 27.26 -1.12 -2.99
CA LYS A 251 27.43 -1.50 -1.60
C LYS A 251 26.73 -2.85 -1.33
N SER A 252 25.49 -3.00 -1.78
CA SER A 252 24.74 -4.26 -1.68
C SER A 252 25.44 -5.39 -2.44
N LEU A 253 25.89 -5.14 -3.67
CA LEU A 253 26.59 -6.14 -4.48
C LEU A 253 27.87 -6.64 -3.78
N LYS A 254 28.74 -5.71 -3.33
CA LYS A 254 29.97 -6.07 -2.59
C LYS A 254 29.68 -6.85 -1.33
N LEU A 255 28.61 -6.52 -0.59
CA LEU A 255 28.19 -7.22 0.60
C LEU A 255 27.77 -8.66 0.29
N LEU A 256 26.92 -8.85 -0.71
CA LEU A 256 26.49 -10.19 -1.14
C LEU A 256 27.67 -11.07 -1.57
N GLN A 257 28.65 -10.49 -2.27
CA GLN A 257 29.87 -11.22 -2.65
C GLN A 257 30.75 -11.56 -1.43
N LYS A 258 30.99 -10.57 -0.55
CA LYS A 258 31.85 -10.73 0.65
C LYS A 258 31.36 -11.89 1.52
N TYR A 259 30.04 -12.03 1.68
CA TYR A 259 29.45 -13.05 2.55
C TYR A 259 28.85 -14.23 1.78
N ASN A 260 29.21 -14.40 0.49
CA ASN A 260 28.73 -15.48 -0.38
C ASN A 260 27.20 -15.67 -0.36
N CYS A 261 26.46 -14.56 -0.20
CA CYS A 261 25.01 -14.58 -0.25
C CYS A 261 24.51 -14.87 -1.65
N LYS A 262 23.37 -15.52 -1.76
CA LYS A 262 22.74 -15.86 -3.05
C LYS A 262 21.45 -15.07 -3.25
N ILE A 263 21.05 -14.88 -4.51
CA ILE A 263 19.79 -14.26 -4.91
C ILE A 263 18.95 -15.24 -5.71
N THR A 264 17.64 -15.10 -5.68
CA THR A 264 16.74 -15.91 -6.50
C THR A 264 15.60 -15.07 -7.08
N SER A 265 15.10 -15.48 -8.23
CA SER A 265 13.96 -14.83 -8.90
C SER A 265 13.18 -15.86 -9.73
N PRO A 266 11.94 -15.56 -10.17
CA PRO A 266 11.17 -16.47 -11.03
C PRO A 266 11.93 -16.92 -12.27
N HIS A 267 12.69 -16.04 -12.91
CA HIS A 267 13.38 -16.32 -14.18
C HIS A 267 14.58 -17.29 -14.06
N ASN A 268 15.16 -17.43 -12.88
CA ASN A 268 16.27 -18.36 -12.70
C ASN A 268 15.84 -19.73 -12.15
N LEU A 269 14.61 -19.83 -11.65
CA LEU A 269 14.11 -21.05 -11.06
C LEU A 269 13.09 -21.79 -11.93
N LEU A 270 12.19 -21.05 -12.59
CA LEU A 270 11.16 -21.62 -13.47
C LEU A 270 11.75 -21.95 -14.85
N THR A 271 11.27 -23.01 -15.46
CA THR A 271 11.54 -23.34 -16.87
C THR A 271 10.65 -22.53 -17.80
N ASN A 272 11.05 -22.41 -19.06
CA ASN A 272 10.23 -21.71 -20.08
C ASN A 272 8.83 -22.34 -20.20
N ASN A 273 8.71 -23.66 -20.13
CA ASN A 273 7.41 -24.33 -20.19
C ASN A 273 6.52 -23.97 -18.98
N GLU A 274 7.10 -23.86 -17.79
CA GLU A 274 6.36 -23.45 -16.60
C GLU A 274 5.87 -22.00 -16.73
N ILE A 275 6.69 -21.11 -17.29
CA ILE A 275 6.31 -19.72 -17.56
C ILE A 275 5.17 -19.62 -18.56
N ILE A 276 5.25 -20.36 -19.68
CA ILE A 276 4.19 -20.44 -20.70
C ILE A 276 2.89 -21.01 -20.10
N ASN A 277 2.98 -22.04 -19.27
CA ASN A 277 1.81 -22.59 -18.60
C ASN A 277 1.17 -21.60 -17.62
N CYS A 278 1.97 -20.83 -16.90
CA CYS A 278 1.44 -19.73 -16.06
C CYS A 278 0.71 -18.69 -16.90
N GLN A 279 1.21 -18.34 -18.08
CA GLN A 279 0.54 -17.40 -18.98
C GLN A 279 -0.83 -17.94 -19.39
N LYS A 280 -0.93 -19.18 -19.87
CA LYS A 280 -2.21 -19.79 -20.25
C LYS A 280 -3.20 -19.83 -19.07
N SER A 281 -2.71 -20.22 -17.90
CA SER A 281 -3.56 -20.24 -16.69
C SER A 281 -4.02 -18.84 -16.29
N SER A 282 -3.19 -17.81 -16.46
CA SER A 282 -3.57 -16.44 -16.15
C SER A 282 -4.67 -15.92 -17.07
N ASP A 283 -4.63 -16.27 -18.37
CA ASP A 283 -5.65 -15.89 -19.35
C ASP A 283 -7.02 -16.51 -19.01
N ASP A 284 -7.03 -17.79 -18.59
CA ASP A 284 -8.25 -18.47 -18.17
C ASP A 284 -8.80 -17.92 -16.85
N LEU A 285 -7.92 -17.59 -15.92
CA LEU A 285 -8.31 -17.00 -14.63
C LEU A 285 -8.81 -15.57 -14.78
N LEU A 286 -8.25 -14.80 -15.72
CA LEU A 286 -8.74 -13.45 -16.04
C LEU A 286 -10.19 -13.52 -16.55
N LYS A 287 -10.50 -14.42 -17.46
CA LYS A 287 -11.88 -14.63 -17.94
C LYS A 287 -12.83 -14.95 -16.78
N LYS A 288 -12.40 -15.80 -15.84
CA LYS A 288 -13.20 -16.11 -14.64
C LYS A 288 -13.41 -14.90 -13.73
N ILE A 289 -12.38 -14.05 -13.56
CA ILE A 289 -12.51 -12.80 -12.81
C ILE A 289 -13.58 -11.91 -13.47
N GLU A 290 -13.48 -11.69 -14.78
CA GLU A 290 -14.42 -10.86 -15.52
C GLU A 290 -15.85 -11.42 -15.47
N GLU A 291 -15.99 -12.74 -15.52
CA GLU A 291 -17.28 -13.42 -15.36
C GLU A 291 -17.87 -13.21 -13.96
N ILE A 292 -17.07 -13.32 -12.90
CA ILE A 292 -17.51 -13.07 -11.53
C ILE A 292 -17.90 -11.59 -11.36
N TRP A 293 -17.10 -10.64 -11.86
CA TRP A 293 -17.42 -9.21 -11.79
C TRP A 293 -18.75 -8.88 -12.45
N SER A 294 -19.07 -9.55 -13.55
CA SER A 294 -20.33 -9.30 -14.28
C SER A 294 -21.53 -10.01 -13.66
N LYS A 295 -21.38 -11.27 -13.24
CA LYS A 295 -22.51 -12.12 -12.78
C LYS A 295 -22.80 -12.00 -11.30
N GLU A 296 -21.79 -11.75 -10.47
CA GLU A 296 -21.89 -11.73 -9.01
C GLU A 296 -21.95 -10.32 -8.43
N ARG A 297 -22.48 -9.39 -9.22
CA ARG A 297 -22.55 -7.98 -8.84
C ARG A 297 -23.24 -7.76 -7.50
N LYS A 298 -24.36 -8.43 -7.23
CA LYS A 298 -25.09 -8.31 -5.96
C LYS A 298 -24.25 -8.74 -4.78
N THR A 299 -23.57 -9.89 -4.89
CA THR A 299 -22.64 -10.38 -3.88
C THR A 299 -21.53 -9.38 -3.58
N LEU A 300 -20.97 -8.76 -4.63
CA LEU A 300 -19.92 -7.74 -4.50
C LEU A 300 -20.46 -6.45 -3.87
N GLU A 301 -21.65 -6.01 -4.24
CA GLU A 301 -22.34 -4.86 -3.64
C GLU A 301 -22.63 -5.09 -2.14
N GLU A 302 -23.01 -6.29 -1.75
CA GLU A 302 -23.24 -6.67 -0.35
C GLU A 302 -21.92 -6.69 0.44
N ILE A 303 -20.86 -7.29 -0.12
CA ILE A 303 -19.53 -7.34 0.50
C ILE A 303 -18.99 -5.94 0.72
N PHE A 304 -19.03 -5.08 -0.30
CA PHE A 304 -18.49 -3.72 -0.26
C PHE A 304 -19.56 -2.68 0.09
N SER A 305 -20.10 -2.81 1.30
CA SER A 305 -21.11 -1.92 1.85
C SER A 305 -20.70 -1.34 3.19
N ILE A 306 -21.17 -0.14 3.51
CA ILE A 306 -21.06 0.54 4.79
C ILE A 306 -22.40 1.20 5.15
N GLU A 307 -22.87 1.04 6.37
CA GLU A 307 -24.15 1.60 6.83
C GLU A 307 -25.33 1.28 5.88
N ASN A 308 -25.38 0.07 5.35
CA ASN A 308 -26.37 -0.44 4.38
C ASN A 308 -26.31 0.20 2.99
N TYR A 309 -25.28 0.94 2.65
CA TYR A 309 -25.07 1.50 1.32
C TYR A 309 -23.84 0.87 0.65
N SER A 310 -24.00 0.42 -0.58
CA SER A 310 -22.89 -0.13 -1.35
C SER A 310 -22.02 0.97 -1.94
N PHE A 311 -20.70 0.86 -1.77
CA PHE A 311 -19.71 1.69 -2.45
C PHE A 311 -18.95 0.91 -3.54
N TRP A 312 -19.45 -0.27 -3.92
CA TRP A 312 -18.86 -1.11 -4.95
C TRP A 312 -18.60 -0.37 -6.26
N PHE A 313 -19.50 0.53 -6.66
CA PHE A 313 -19.36 1.33 -7.87
C PHE A 313 -18.12 2.22 -7.91
N SER A 314 -17.57 2.59 -6.77
CA SER A 314 -16.39 3.44 -6.71
C SER A 314 -15.09 2.67 -6.85
N ILE A 315 -15.07 1.38 -6.49
CA ILE A 315 -13.85 0.57 -6.45
C ILE A 315 -13.78 -0.52 -7.52
N ASN A 316 -14.91 -0.88 -8.15
CA ASN A 316 -15.00 -2.05 -9.03
C ASN A 316 -14.01 -1.97 -10.20
N ASP A 317 -13.94 -0.84 -10.88
CA ASP A 317 -13.10 -0.67 -12.07
C ASP A 317 -11.62 -0.67 -11.71
N VAL A 318 -11.25 -0.01 -10.60
CA VAL A 318 -9.86 0.01 -10.11
C VAL A 318 -9.40 -1.38 -9.72
N LEU A 319 -10.23 -2.14 -9.00
CA LEU A 319 -9.89 -3.51 -8.60
C LEU A 319 -9.79 -4.44 -9.81
N LEU A 320 -10.76 -4.36 -10.73
CA LEU A 320 -10.73 -5.20 -11.93
C LEU A 320 -9.50 -4.93 -12.77
N GLU A 321 -9.17 -3.65 -13.01
CA GLU A 321 -8.00 -3.28 -13.80
C GLU A 321 -6.68 -3.64 -13.09
N THR A 322 -6.65 -3.56 -11.76
CA THR A 322 -5.51 -4.04 -10.98
C THR A 322 -5.27 -5.53 -11.23
N PHE A 323 -6.30 -6.37 -11.19
CA PHE A 323 -6.16 -7.79 -11.48
C PHE A 323 -5.84 -8.06 -12.95
N ARG A 324 -6.47 -7.37 -13.91
CA ARG A 324 -6.14 -7.48 -15.34
C ARG A 324 -4.66 -7.24 -15.61
N SER A 325 -4.12 -6.18 -15.03
CA SER A 325 -2.72 -5.81 -15.24
C SER A 325 -1.72 -6.74 -14.57
N ARG A 326 -2.11 -7.52 -13.53
CA ARG A 326 -1.17 -8.26 -12.67
C ARG A 326 -1.41 -9.77 -12.58
N ILE A 327 -2.50 -10.29 -13.13
CA ILE A 327 -2.85 -11.70 -12.98
C ILE A 327 -1.73 -12.65 -13.44
N HIS A 328 -1.03 -12.30 -14.52
CA HIS A 328 0.10 -13.09 -15.01
C HIS A 328 1.27 -13.07 -14.01
N GLU A 329 1.59 -11.91 -13.45
CA GLU A 329 2.63 -11.77 -12.43
C GLU A 329 2.27 -12.58 -11.17
N TYR A 330 1.00 -12.60 -10.78
CA TYR A 330 0.51 -13.35 -9.62
C TYR A 330 0.60 -14.86 -9.83
N THR A 331 0.21 -15.37 -10.99
CA THR A 331 0.36 -16.79 -11.30
C THR A 331 1.83 -17.22 -11.31
N LEU A 332 2.72 -16.40 -11.88
CA LEU A 332 4.16 -16.63 -11.84
C LEU A 332 4.70 -16.65 -10.41
N LEU A 333 4.27 -15.69 -9.58
CA LEU A 333 4.69 -15.60 -8.18
C LEU A 333 4.27 -16.82 -7.37
N VAL A 334 3.03 -17.26 -7.51
CA VAL A 334 2.51 -18.44 -6.81
C VAL A 334 3.29 -19.70 -7.24
N LYS A 335 3.47 -19.90 -8.55
CA LYS A 335 4.24 -21.05 -9.09
C LYS A 335 5.67 -21.06 -8.63
N PHE A 336 6.33 -19.89 -8.70
CA PHE A 336 7.69 -19.69 -8.25
C PHE A 336 7.84 -19.97 -6.75
N SER A 337 6.94 -19.41 -5.92
CA SER A 337 6.98 -19.60 -4.46
C SER A 337 6.91 -21.06 -4.07
N LYS A 338 5.98 -21.82 -4.69
CA LYS A 338 5.88 -23.25 -4.47
C LYS A 338 7.17 -23.99 -4.86
N LYS A 339 7.71 -23.69 -6.03
CA LYS A 339 8.94 -24.32 -6.52
C LYS A 339 10.15 -23.97 -5.68
N LEU A 340 10.28 -22.72 -5.21
CA LEU A 340 11.35 -22.25 -4.34
C LEU A 340 11.37 -23.06 -3.04
N LEU A 341 10.22 -23.20 -2.38
CA LEU A 341 10.10 -23.94 -1.12
C LEU A 341 10.33 -25.45 -1.29
N GLN A 342 10.17 -26.00 -2.50
CA GLN A 342 10.45 -27.41 -2.82
C GLN A 342 11.90 -27.66 -3.24
N THR A 343 12.54 -26.66 -3.87
CA THR A 343 13.88 -26.82 -4.46
C THR A 343 14.99 -26.64 -3.43
N PHE A 344 14.83 -25.69 -2.51
CA PHE A 344 15.87 -25.33 -1.57
C PHE A 344 15.59 -25.89 -0.17
N ASN A 345 16.66 -26.36 0.50
CA ASN A 345 16.60 -26.79 1.88
C ASN A 345 16.60 -25.55 2.79
N LEU A 346 15.41 -24.97 3.04
CA LEU A 346 15.26 -23.76 3.84
C LEU A 346 15.18 -24.08 5.33
N LYS A 347 16.04 -23.45 6.13
CA LYS A 347 16.02 -23.47 7.61
C LYS A 347 14.95 -22.56 8.17
N SER A 348 14.84 -21.36 7.59
CA SER A 348 13.87 -20.35 8.00
C SER A 348 13.57 -19.36 6.88
N ILE A 349 12.43 -18.68 7.00
CA ILE A 349 11.96 -17.60 6.13
C ILE A 349 11.92 -16.35 7.00
N VAL A 350 12.58 -15.27 6.58
CA VAL A 350 12.58 -13.98 7.29
C VAL A 350 11.92 -12.93 6.40
N THR A 351 10.93 -12.24 6.93
CA THR A 351 10.18 -11.19 6.23
C THR A 351 10.20 -9.89 7.02
N LEU A 352 10.04 -8.75 6.35
CA LEU A 352 9.91 -7.43 6.98
C LEU A 352 8.44 -7.05 7.25
N ASN A 353 7.53 -7.68 6.54
CA ASN A 353 6.09 -7.53 6.73
C ASN A 353 5.37 -8.80 6.29
N THR A 354 4.07 -8.87 6.53
CA THR A 354 3.22 -9.99 6.13
C THR A 354 2.12 -9.57 5.14
N MET A 355 2.19 -8.33 4.63
CA MET A 355 1.16 -7.70 3.83
C MET A 355 1.50 -7.64 2.35
N GLY A 356 2.79 -7.68 2.01
CA GLY A 356 3.29 -7.59 0.64
C GLY A 356 2.95 -8.82 -0.22
N GLU A 357 2.88 -8.63 -1.52
CA GLU A 357 2.58 -9.70 -2.50
C GLU A 357 3.53 -10.90 -2.35
N THR A 358 4.83 -10.62 -2.28
CA THR A 358 5.88 -11.65 -2.20
C THR A 358 5.83 -12.38 -0.88
N GLU A 359 5.79 -11.64 0.22
CA GLU A 359 5.79 -12.16 1.59
C GLU A 359 4.54 -13.04 1.83
N LYS A 360 3.35 -12.52 1.52
CA LYS A 360 2.09 -13.28 1.69
C LYS A 360 2.11 -14.58 0.90
N THR A 361 2.57 -14.52 -0.35
CA THR A 361 2.54 -15.69 -1.24
C THR A 361 3.50 -16.76 -0.77
N ILE A 362 4.73 -16.39 -0.39
CA ILE A 362 5.71 -17.33 0.19
C ILE A 362 5.17 -17.96 1.47
N LEU A 363 4.64 -17.15 2.38
CA LEU A 363 4.12 -17.64 3.66
C LEU A 363 2.89 -18.56 3.46
N LYS A 364 1.97 -18.23 2.55
CA LYS A 364 0.82 -19.08 2.20
C LYS A 364 1.22 -20.41 1.55
N GLN A 365 2.27 -20.41 0.75
CA GLN A 365 2.81 -21.62 0.14
C GLN A 365 3.67 -22.47 1.09
N ASN A 366 4.03 -21.94 2.26
CA ASN A 366 4.86 -22.65 3.25
C ASN A 366 4.11 -23.78 3.96
N LYS A 367 3.66 -24.77 3.20
CA LYS A 367 2.96 -25.96 3.73
C LYS A 367 3.89 -26.92 4.45
N ASN A 368 5.20 -26.86 4.17
CA ASN A 368 6.22 -27.67 4.82
C ASN A 368 6.57 -27.18 6.23
N LYS A 369 5.87 -26.15 6.73
CA LYS A 369 6.06 -25.55 8.07
C LYS A 369 7.52 -25.17 8.36
N ILE A 370 8.19 -24.61 7.35
CA ILE A 370 9.49 -23.98 7.54
C ILE A 370 9.27 -22.79 8.48
N ASN A 371 10.07 -22.71 9.55
CA ASN A 371 9.96 -21.64 10.54
C ASN A 371 10.00 -20.26 9.89
N SER A 372 9.03 -19.44 10.16
CA SER A 372 8.92 -18.08 9.64
C SER A 372 9.11 -17.04 10.73
N ILE A 373 9.81 -15.94 10.39
CA ILE A 373 10.16 -14.87 11.32
C ILE A 373 9.78 -13.55 10.68
N LEU A 374 8.95 -12.77 11.35
CA LEU A 374 8.76 -11.36 11.04
C LEU A 374 9.83 -10.56 11.77
N LEU A 375 10.68 -9.86 11.05
CA LEU A 375 11.60 -8.87 11.60
C LEU A 375 10.98 -7.49 11.42
N GLU A 376 10.51 -6.88 12.49
CA GLU A 376 9.83 -5.59 12.39
C GLU A 376 10.79 -4.50 11.89
N HIS A 377 10.34 -3.69 10.94
CA HIS A 377 11.19 -2.75 10.21
C HIS A 377 10.92 -1.28 10.55
N GLY A 378 9.98 -1.02 11.48
CA GLY A 378 9.62 0.30 11.97
C GLY A 378 9.17 0.25 13.42
N ALA A 379 9.29 1.38 14.11
CA ALA A 379 8.59 1.58 15.36
C ALA A 379 7.16 2.01 15.01
N SER A 380 6.17 1.20 15.37
CA SER A 380 4.78 1.65 15.34
C SER A 380 4.52 2.46 16.61
N ASP A 381 3.88 3.60 16.46
CA ASP A 381 3.45 4.41 17.60
C ASP A 381 2.25 3.72 18.26
N TYR A 382 2.51 3.02 19.33
CA TYR A 382 1.51 2.28 20.10
C TYR A 382 0.81 3.13 21.18
N LEU A 383 0.67 4.42 20.92
CA LEU A 383 -0.14 5.28 21.79
C LEU A 383 -1.61 4.86 21.69
N PRO A 384 -2.35 4.77 22.81
CA PRO A 384 -3.74 4.30 22.80
C PRO A 384 -4.66 5.03 21.82
N LYS A 385 -4.39 6.31 21.52
CA LYS A 385 -5.13 7.10 20.53
C LYS A 385 -4.76 6.77 19.08
N ILE A 386 -3.53 6.32 18.81
CA ILE A 386 -2.99 6.02 17.48
C ILE A 386 -3.09 4.53 17.18
N SER A 387 -3.09 3.66 18.20
CA SER A 387 -3.24 2.22 18.06
C SER A 387 -4.56 1.79 17.37
N ARG A 388 -5.51 2.70 17.25
CA ARG A 388 -6.74 2.49 16.48
C ARG A 388 -6.47 2.18 15.01
N TYR A 389 -5.39 2.74 14.45
CA TYR A 389 -5.01 2.58 13.04
C TYR A 389 -3.86 1.60 12.84
N ASP A 390 -3.70 0.65 13.74
CA ASP A 390 -2.59 -0.28 13.72
C ASP A 390 -2.78 -1.39 12.69
N VAL A 391 -1.88 -1.42 11.72
CA VAL A 391 -1.81 -2.44 10.66
C VAL A 391 -1.22 -3.78 11.14
N THR A 392 -0.70 -3.85 12.36
CA THR A 392 -0.11 -5.10 12.91
C THR A 392 -1.14 -6.20 13.12
N SER A 393 -2.43 -5.89 13.00
CA SER A 393 -3.52 -6.89 13.02
C SER A 393 -3.30 -8.02 12.00
N GLY A 394 -2.57 -7.75 10.90
CA GLY A 394 -2.21 -8.75 9.91
C GLY A 394 -1.12 -9.74 10.34
N TYR A 395 -0.38 -9.47 11.43
CA TYR A 395 0.73 -10.32 11.86
C TYR A 395 0.31 -11.67 12.47
N ARG A 396 -0.95 -11.79 12.89
CA ARG A 396 -1.43 -12.95 13.64
C ARG A 396 -1.33 -14.28 12.91
N ASN A 397 -1.45 -14.28 11.61
CA ASN A 397 -1.77 -15.49 10.86
C ASN A 397 -0.62 -16.03 10.01
N PHE A 398 0.51 -15.31 9.89
CA PHE A 398 1.49 -15.64 8.85
C PHE A 398 2.85 -16.10 9.36
N THR A 399 3.36 -15.60 10.49
CA THR A 399 4.70 -15.95 10.97
C THR A 399 4.67 -16.70 12.29
N ASP A 400 5.63 -17.63 12.47
CA ASP A 400 5.75 -18.40 13.71
C ASP A 400 6.36 -17.55 14.83
N LYS A 401 7.30 -16.66 14.48
CA LYS A 401 8.04 -15.81 15.40
C LYS A 401 8.01 -14.36 14.94
N ILE A 402 8.05 -13.43 15.90
CA ILE A 402 8.07 -11.99 15.66
C ILE A 402 9.23 -11.38 16.45
N ALA A 403 10.13 -10.72 15.74
CA ALA A 403 11.26 -9.98 16.31
C ALA A 403 10.92 -8.49 16.34
N VAL A 404 10.82 -7.92 17.52
CA VAL A 404 10.44 -6.51 17.76
C VAL A 404 11.61 -5.69 18.31
N TRP A 405 11.51 -4.37 18.20
CA TRP A 405 12.60 -3.47 18.58
C TRP A 405 12.70 -3.24 20.08
N SER A 406 11.58 -3.30 20.80
CA SER A 406 11.53 -2.93 22.21
C SER A 406 10.57 -3.80 23.02
N GLN A 407 10.76 -3.77 24.34
CA GLN A 407 9.83 -4.39 25.28
C GLN A 407 8.43 -3.76 25.17
N TYR A 408 8.36 -2.45 24.92
CA TYR A 408 7.08 -1.75 24.73
C TYR A 408 6.26 -2.32 23.56
N GLN A 409 6.90 -2.61 22.42
CA GLN A 409 6.24 -3.26 21.29
C GLN A 409 5.79 -4.69 21.64
N LYS A 410 6.63 -5.45 22.36
CA LYS A 410 6.28 -6.78 22.84
C LYS A 410 5.03 -6.73 23.72
N ASP A 411 5.01 -5.85 24.70
CA ASP A 411 3.88 -5.70 25.63
C ASP A 411 2.59 -5.29 24.90
N TYR A 412 2.70 -4.40 23.91
CA TYR A 412 1.57 -4.03 23.07
C TYR A 412 0.99 -5.23 22.29
N LEU A 413 1.85 -6.00 21.65
CA LEU A 413 1.42 -7.17 20.86
C LEU A 413 0.77 -8.23 21.74
N ILE A 414 1.24 -8.41 22.97
CA ILE A 414 0.63 -9.32 23.94
C ILE A 414 -0.70 -8.77 24.42
N ASN A 415 -0.69 -7.57 25.01
CA ASN A 415 -1.82 -7.05 25.79
C ASN A 415 -2.96 -6.53 24.92
N VAL A 416 -2.65 -5.95 23.76
CA VAL A 416 -3.63 -5.33 22.87
C VAL A 416 -4.00 -6.27 21.70
N ARG A 417 -3.00 -6.99 21.16
CA ARG A 417 -3.21 -7.87 19.99
C ARG A 417 -3.43 -9.34 20.36
N GLY A 418 -3.23 -9.69 21.62
CA GLY A 418 -3.42 -11.07 22.11
C GLY A 418 -2.50 -12.08 21.43
N ILE A 419 -1.29 -11.63 21.02
CA ILE A 419 -0.28 -12.53 20.45
C ILE A 419 0.42 -13.22 21.61
N SER A 420 0.60 -14.50 21.47
CA SER A 420 1.24 -15.34 22.48
C SER A 420 2.70 -14.96 22.70
N GLU A 421 3.11 -14.85 23.96
CA GLU A 421 4.42 -14.28 24.35
C GLU A 421 5.61 -15.06 23.76
N GLU A 422 5.49 -16.39 23.69
CA GLU A 422 6.55 -17.26 23.16
C GLU A 422 6.82 -17.05 21.65
N ARG A 423 5.96 -16.32 20.97
CA ARG A 423 6.17 -15.92 19.57
C ARG A 423 6.95 -14.62 19.42
N ILE A 424 7.11 -13.82 20.49
CA ILE A 424 7.63 -12.45 20.40
C ILE A 424 9.00 -12.35 21.09
N PHE A 425 9.99 -11.88 20.34
CA PHE A 425 11.37 -11.71 20.81
C PHE A 425 11.78 -10.24 20.69
N VAL A 426 12.34 -9.67 21.74
CA VAL A 426 12.93 -8.34 21.70
C VAL A 426 14.35 -8.46 21.20
N THR A 427 14.61 -7.93 20.00
CA THR A 427 15.91 -8.05 19.32
C THR A 427 16.58 -6.72 19.04
N GLY A 428 15.90 -5.59 19.27
CA GLY A 428 16.34 -4.31 18.76
C GLY A 428 16.11 -4.18 17.25
N SER A 429 16.71 -3.17 16.66
CA SER A 429 16.60 -2.89 15.23
C SER A 429 17.92 -3.10 14.50
N PRO A 430 18.13 -4.24 13.84
CA PRO A 430 19.37 -4.50 13.09
C PRO A 430 19.65 -3.50 11.97
N ARG A 431 18.61 -2.79 11.52
CA ARG A 431 18.73 -1.72 10.53
C ARG A 431 19.45 -0.49 11.05
N HIS A 432 19.41 -0.25 12.37
CA HIS A 432 19.94 0.95 13.01
C HIS A 432 21.25 0.71 13.76
N ASP A 433 21.81 -0.49 13.74
CA ASP A 433 23.07 -0.82 14.44
C ASP A 433 24.21 0.14 14.07
N SER A 434 24.28 0.55 12.79
CA SER A 434 25.31 1.47 12.32
C SER A 434 25.23 2.87 12.93
N PHE A 435 24.10 3.27 13.54
CA PHE A 435 24.01 4.56 14.22
C PHE A 435 24.83 4.60 15.50
N PHE A 436 25.00 3.47 16.15
CA PHE A 436 25.83 3.38 17.37
C PHE A 436 27.34 3.54 17.07
N ASP A 437 27.76 3.28 15.84
CA ASP A 437 29.15 3.45 15.41
C ASP A 437 29.50 4.92 15.15
N VAL A 438 28.49 5.77 14.87
CA VAL A 438 28.66 7.19 14.48
C VAL A 438 28.80 8.12 15.71
N ILE A 439 28.43 7.68 16.91
CA ILE A 439 28.46 8.50 18.14
C ILE A 439 29.87 9.02 18.50
N LYS A 440 30.90 8.54 17.82
CA LYS A 440 32.31 8.98 18.01
C LYS A 440 32.74 10.15 17.12
N GLN A 441 31.87 10.71 16.30
CA GLN A 441 32.24 11.83 15.44
C GLN A 441 32.15 13.17 16.19
N GLU A 442 33.07 14.08 15.87
CA GLU A 442 33.26 15.39 16.48
C GLU A 442 31.95 16.19 16.60
N LYS A 443 31.73 16.80 17.76
CA LYS A 443 30.61 17.70 17.99
C LYS A 443 30.70 18.88 17.02
N ASN A 444 29.82 18.91 16.06
CA ASN A 444 29.64 20.08 15.22
C ASN A 444 29.10 21.23 16.09
N LEU A 445 29.91 22.28 16.26
CA LEU A 445 29.58 23.42 17.15
C LEU A 445 28.55 24.39 16.54
N GLN A 446 28.10 24.13 15.33
CA GLN A 446 27.04 24.94 14.72
C GLN A 446 25.68 24.63 15.35
N LYS A 447 24.99 25.69 15.78
CA LYS A 447 23.59 25.57 16.22
C LYS A 447 22.73 25.16 15.02
N THR A 448 22.18 23.97 15.06
CA THR A 448 21.34 23.41 14.00
C THR A 448 19.95 23.12 14.56
N ILE A 449 18.92 23.61 13.89
CA ILE A 449 17.53 23.26 14.18
C ILE A 449 17.13 22.15 13.20
N LEU A 450 16.86 20.96 13.71
CA LEU A 450 16.31 19.85 12.94
C LEU A 450 14.80 19.87 13.03
N ILE A 451 14.13 20.10 11.90
CA ILE A 451 12.67 19.99 11.80
C ILE A 451 12.36 18.66 11.14
N THR A 452 11.82 17.71 11.91
CA THR A 452 11.33 16.44 11.38
C THR A 452 9.86 16.58 10.99
N ILE A 453 9.58 16.46 9.71
CA ILE A 453 8.22 16.48 9.18
C ILE A 453 7.82 15.02 8.94
N PRO A 454 6.68 14.56 9.48
CA PRO A 454 6.16 13.24 9.12
C PRO A 454 5.98 13.16 7.59
N ALA A 455 6.24 12.00 7.01
CA ALA A 455 5.99 11.78 5.59
C ALA A 455 4.54 12.16 5.29
N ILE A 456 4.36 13.17 4.44
CA ILE A 456 3.04 13.62 4.04
C ILE A 456 2.36 12.46 3.29
N PRO A 457 1.11 12.23 3.58
CA PRO A 457 0.45 10.95 3.38
C PRO A 457 0.02 10.63 1.95
N GLU A 458 0.91 10.67 0.97
CA GLU A 458 0.67 9.85 -0.23
C GLU A 458 0.58 8.36 0.13
N MET A 459 1.03 8.00 1.32
CA MET A 459 1.04 6.63 1.87
C MET A 459 0.23 6.49 3.16
N ASN A 460 -0.40 7.54 3.67
CA ASN A 460 -1.16 7.40 4.90
C ASN A 460 -2.45 6.65 4.63
N PHE A 461 -2.75 5.80 5.57
CA PHE A 461 -3.98 5.02 5.67
C PHE A 461 -5.22 5.90 5.90
N ILE A 462 -5.07 7.24 5.82
CA ILE A 462 -6.14 8.23 5.98
C ILE A 462 -5.86 9.39 5.03
N SER A 463 -6.82 9.75 4.19
CA SER A 463 -6.78 11.00 3.44
C SER A 463 -7.11 12.13 4.41
N ASP A 464 -6.22 13.07 4.65
CA ASP A 464 -6.39 14.09 5.66
C ASP A 464 -5.99 15.47 5.12
N THR A 465 -6.98 16.17 4.55
CA THR A 465 -6.80 17.53 4.03
C THR A 465 -6.50 18.49 5.17
N ASN A 466 -7.14 18.29 6.32
CA ASN A 466 -6.99 19.16 7.48
C ASN A 466 -5.60 19.07 8.10
N SER A 467 -5.04 17.88 8.23
CA SER A 467 -3.64 17.71 8.69
C SER A 467 -2.64 18.41 7.78
N TYR A 468 -2.91 18.48 6.49
CA TYR A 468 -2.09 19.23 5.54
C TYR A 468 -2.16 20.73 5.78
N ILE A 469 -3.36 21.26 5.97
CA ILE A 469 -3.60 22.69 6.25
C ILE A 469 -2.94 23.09 7.57
N GLU A 470 -3.11 22.27 8.62
CA GLU A 470 -2.50 22.49 9.93
C GLU A 470 -0.97 22.45 9.87
N LEU A 471 -0.39 21.47 9.15
CA LEU A 471 1.05 21.38 8.96
C LEU A 471 1.61 22.60 8.21
N GLU A 472 0.94 23.06 7.16
CA GLU A 472 1.34 24.26 6.42
C GLU A 472 1.32 25.50 7.31
N HIS A 473 0.29 25.68 8.14
CA HIS A 473 0.20 26.77 9.11
C HIS A 473 1.32 26.70 10.16
N LEU A 474 1.59 25.50 10.70
CA LEU A 474 2.66 25.28 11.66
C LEU A 474 4.03 25.63 11.06
N LEU A 475 4.32 25.21 9.85
CA LEU A 475 5.57 25.50 9.15
C LEU A 475 5.72 27.00 8.90
N LYS A 476 4.67 27.68 8.41
CA LYS A 476 4.68 29.13 8.20
C LYS A 476 5.00 29.88 9.51
N LYS A 477 4.39 29.46 10.63
CA LYS A 477 4.63 30.03 11.96
C LYS A 477 6.07 29.76 12.42
N LEU A 478 6.59 28.56 12.28
CA LEU A 478 7.97 28.22 12.63
C LEU A 478 8.98 29.03 11.82
N PHE A 479 8.83 29.13 10.51
CA PHE A 479 9.72 29.92 9.66
C PHE A 479 9.66 31.43 10.01
N SER A 480 8.50 31.97 10.38
CA SER A 480 8.39 33.34 10.80
C SER A 480 9.17 33.61 12.12
N ILE A 481 9.13 32.68 13.07
CA ILE A 481 9.88 32.76 14.32
C ILE A 481 11.39 32.70 14.06
N ILE A 482 11.84 31.73 13.25
CA ILE A 482 13.27 31.56 12.91
C ILE A 482 13.83 32.80 12.18
N LYS A 483 13.04 33.40 11.30
CA LYS A 483 13.47 34.58 10.55
C LYS A 483 13.62 35.83 11.47
N ASN A 484 12.90 35.87 12.58
CA ASN A 484 12.90 37.00 13.53
C ASN A 484 13.82 36.78 14.75
N SER A 485 14.49 35.62 14.82
CA SER A 485 15.51 35.25 15.82
C SER A 485 16.92 35.45 15.27
#